data_9e9106c89962ce1a07e3e8974c019216
#
_entry.id   9e9106c89962ce1a07e3e8974c019216
#
_cell.length_a   1.000
_cell.length_b   1.000
_cell.length_c   1.000
_cell.angle_alpha   90.00
_cell.angle_beta   90.00
_cell.angle_gamma   90.00
#
_symmetry.space_group_name_H-M   'P 1'
#
loop_
_entity.id
_entity.type
_entity.pdbx_description
1 polymer ?
#
loop_
_entity_poly.entity_id
_entity_poly.type
_entity_poly.pdbx_seq_one_letter_code
_entity_poly.pdbx_strand_id
1 'polypeptide(L)'
;PDSAVYSGELLERLKRKLRIETSSDVMKNATLPPAIHSSRRMSFSSIVATRGREDFYRPERGGYDEQLSAGLRQSSLSTPCSTADQQVIDLPAGLAVGRTVHEIFEEVDATAVPLEAEIQRVIKEKTSNGILGHYRENLTTMVHETLTTPLGGLFGDYCLSDTPPSQSLPEMDFEMGLGGQLKNIKVTSIGKILRQYVRPEDALARYAEILCGPAFDIPVGGLLTGSVDAVFGLPGSQSDNPRLAICDYKSNRLHSHGVSDPLQAYEPERLIDAMVGHHYPLQALLYGTALFRMLRWRLPQADPDQCIVGIVYAFTRGMKGVQTPIDDQGRRYGVFTWRAPEGLWQELSNLLAGKNEADT
;
A
#
# COMPACT_ATOMS: atom_id res chain seq x y z
N PRO A 1 3.88 4.83 30.57
CA PRO A 1 3.00 3.66 30.53
C PRO A 1 1.61 3.98 29.97
N ASP A 2 1.20 5.26 29.97
CA ASP A 2 -0.20 5.64 29.59
C ASP A 2 -0.39 5.91 28.09
N SER A 3 0.67 6.15 27.32
CA SER A 3 0.55 6.49 25.89
C SER A 3 0.16 5.30 24.99
N ALA A 4 0.51 4.09 25.38
CA ALA A 4 0.19 2.88 24.60
C ALA A 4 -1.31 2.49 24.68
N VAL A 5 -1.97 2.82 25.78
CA VAL A 5 -3.39 2.52 26.01
C VAL A 5 -4.28 3.41 25.13
N TYR A 6 -3.91 4.67 24.94
CA TYR A 6 -4.71 5.64 24.18
C TYR A 6 -4.71 5.39 22.67
N SER A 7 -3.61 4.91 22.10
CA SER A 7 -3.53 4.61 20.65
C SER A 7 -4.31 3.34 20.27
N GLY A 8 -4.38 2.35 21.15
CA GLY A 8 -5.22 1.15 20.95
C GLY A 8 -6.71 1.50 20.93
N GLU A 9 -7.14 2.42 21.79
CA GLU A 9 -8.54 2.86 21.88
C GLU A 9 -8.99 3.62 20.62
N LEU A 10 -8.09 4.36 19.98
CA LEU A 10 -8.37 5.08 18.73
C LEU A 10 -8.63 4.12 17.56
N LEU A 11 -7.75 3.14 17.32
CA LEU A 11 -7.92 2.17 16.26
C LEU A 11 -9.13 1.25 16.49
N GLU A 12 -9.41 0.88 17.74
CA GLU A 12 -10.66 0.20 18.08
C GLU A 12 -11.89 1.08 17.84
N ARG A 13 -11.79 2.37 18.06
CA ARG A 13 -12.85 3.33 17.74
C ARG A 13 -13.04 3.50 16.22
N LEU A 14 -11.96 3.48 15.45
CA LEU A 14 -12.02 3.44 13.99
C LEU A 14 -12.64 2.11 13.50
N LYS A 15 -12.25 0.97 14.07
CA LYS A 15 -12.81 -0.36 13.79
C LYS A 15 -14.29 -0.49 14.18
N ARG A 16 -14.69 -0.02 15.37
CA ARG A 16 -16.09 -0.10 15.85
C ARG A 16 -17.04 0.73 15.01
N LYS A 17 -16.66 1.91 14.57
CA LYS A 17 -17.52 2.73 13.70
C LYS A 17 -17.75 2.12 12.32
N LEU A 18 -16.81 1.31 11.81
CA LEU A 18 -17.02 0.54 10.59
C LEU A 18 -18.09 -0.56 10.75
N ARG A 19 -18.29 -1.09 11.98
CA ARG A 19 -19.30 -2.13 12.26
C ARG A 19 -20.73 -1.62 12.55
N ILE A 20 -20.92 -0.36 12.89
CA ILE A 20 -22.20 0.15 13.45
C ILE A 20 -23.19 0.63 12.36
N GLU A 21 -22.77 0.88 11.13
CA GLU A 21 -23.65 1.42 10.10
C GLU A 21 -24.45 0.38 9.29
N THR A 22 -24.48 -0.88 9.72
CA THR A 22 -25.43 -1.89 9.22
C THR A 22 -26.69 -2.04 10.07
N SER A 23 -26.95 -1.17 11.04
CA SER A 23 -28.15 -1.20 11.84
C SER A 23 -29.29 -0.46 11.13
N SER A 24 -30.41 -1.18 10.95
CA SER A 24 -31.58 -0.82 10.14
C SER A 24 -32.36 0.44 10.58
N ASP A 25 -31.95 1.14 11.61
CA ASP A 25 -32.68 2.29 12.16
C ASP A 25 -32.30 3.65 11.58
N VAL A 26 -31.17 3.75 10.88
CA VAL A 26 -30.75 4.98 10.16
C VAL A 26 -31.47 5.13 8.81
N MET A 27 -32.03 4.05 8.29
CA MET A 27 -32.68 4.03 6.95
C MET A 27 -34.08 4.63 6.91
N LYS A 28 -34.68 5.00 8.03
CA LYS A 28 -36.11 5.42 8.06
C LYS A 28 -36.37 6.90 7.70
N ASN A 29 -35.32 7.75 7.66
CA ASN A 29 -35.49 9.19 7.40
C ASN A 29 -34.53 9.79 6.37
N ALA A 30 -33.76 8.99 5.65
CA ALA A 30 -32.94 9.48 4.55
C ALA A 30 -33.77 9.39 3.26
N THR A 31 -34.10 10.52 2.68
CA THR A 31 -34.48 10.60 1.26
C THR A 31 -33.33 9.98 0.47
N LEU A 32 -33.54 8.77 -0.08
CA LEU A 32 -32.58 8.11 -0.93
C LEU A 32 -32.18 9.08 -2.04
N PRO A 33 -30.89 9.37 -2.23
CA PRO A 33 -30.47 10.08 -3.42
C PRO A 33 -30.96 9.31 -4.66
N PRO A 34 -31.28 10.00 -5.76
CA PRO A 34 -31.78 9.35 -6.96
C PRO A 34 -30.84 8.20 -7.32
N ALA A 35 -31.44 7.04 -7.64
CA ALA A 35 -30.72 5.80 -7.93
C ALA A 35 -29.51 6.09 -8.83
N ILE A 36 -28.31 5.84 -8.32
CA ILE A 36 -27.09 6.00 -9.11
C ILE A 36 -27.15 4.90 -10.17
N HIS A 37 -27.61 5.27 -11.36
CA HIS A 37 -27.59 4.38 -12.52
C HIS A 37 -26.16 3.89 -12.73
N SER A 38 -25.93 2.60 -12.55
CA SER A 38 -24.68 1.85 -12.81
C SER A 38 -23.40 2.64 -12.52
N SER A 39 -23.10 2.88 -11.25
CA SER A 39 -21.80 3.44 -10.87
C SER A 39 -20.71 2.45 -11.25
N ARG A 40 -19.90 2.82 -12.25
CA ARG A 40 -18.73 2.04 -12.65
C ARG A 40 -17.83 1.87 -11.44
N ARG A 41 -17.54 0.63 -11.05
CA ARG A 41 -16.53 0.35 -10.04
C ARG A 41 -15.16 0.34 -10.70
N MET A 42 -14.20 0.99 -10.08
CA MET A 42 -12.82 1.09 -10.52
C MET A 42 -11.90 0.69 -9.37
N SER A 43 -10.74 0.12 -9.71
CA SER A 43 -9.64 -0.12 -8.77
C SER A 43 -8.35 0.42 -9.37
N PHE A 44 -7.31 0.56 -8.55
CA PHE A 44 -5.96 0.90 -9.04
C PHE A 44 -5.56 -0.03 -10.20
N SER A 45 -5.67 -1.34 -10.01
CA SER A 45 -5.31 -2.34 -11.01
C SER A 45 -6.11 -2.18 -12.31
N SER A 46 -7.41 -1.83 -12.23
CA SER A 46 -8.23 -1.59 -13.42
C SER A 46 -7.81 -0.33 -14.17
N ILE A 47 -7.39 0.72 -13.46
CA ILE A 47 -6.88 1.96 -14.05
C ILE A 47 -5.59 1.68 -14.82
N VAL A 48 -4.64 0.99 -14.20
CA VAL A 48 -3.36 0.66 -14.83
C VAL A 48 -3.53 -0.31 -16.01
N ALA A 49 -4.42 -1.29 -15.91
CA ALA A 49 -4.71 -2.24 -16.99
C ALA A 49 -5.32 -1.56 -18.23
N THR A 50 -6.07 -0.48 -18.07
CA THR A 50 -6.70 0.27 -19.17
C THR A 50 -5.66 1.00 -20.04
N ARG A 51 -4.46 1.27 -19.54
CA ARG A 51 -3.38 1.96 -20.26
C ARG A 51 -2.99 1.31 -21.61
N GLY A 52 -3.29 0.05 -21.84
CA GLY A 52 -2.86 -0.70 -23.04
C GLY A 52 -3.97 -1.24 -23.93
N ARG A 53 -5.24 -0.96 -23.63
CA ARG A 53 -6.38 -1.52 -24.41
C ARG A 53 -7.54 -0.55 -24.45
N GLU A 54 -7.91 -0.15 -25.65
CA GLU A 54 -9.28 0.24 -25.95
C GLU A 54 -10.13 -1.04 -25.88
N ASP A 55 -11.21 -0.98 -25.09
CA ASP A 55 -12.18 -2.05 -24.84
C ASP A 55 -11.70 -3.30 -24.09
N PHE A 56 -12.06 -3.38 -22.79
CA PHE A 56 -12.71 -4.55 -22.19
C PHE A 56 -13.09 -4.33 -20.74
N TYR A 57 -14.38 -4.34 -20.47
CA TYR A 57 -14.99 -4.38 -19.15
C TYR A 57 -14.97 -5.82 -18.60
N ARG A 58 -14.38 -6.02 -17.42
CA ARG A 58 -14.67 -7.17 -16.54
C ARG A 58 -14.70 -6.70 -15.09
N PRO A 59 -15.78 -6.99 -14.34
CA PRO A 59 -15.81 -6.73 -12.91
C PRO A 59 -15.06 -7.84 -12.18
N GLU A 60 -14.02 -7.51 -11.42
CA GLU A 60 -13.30 -8.48 -10.61
C GLU A 60 -13.10 -8.01 -9.18
N ARG A 61 -13.28 -8.97 -8.27
CA ARG A 61 -13.10 -8.83 -6.82
C ARG A 61 -11.60 -8.87 -6.48
N GLY A 62 -11.17 -7.97 -5.58
CA GLY A 62 -10.01 -7.95 -4.70
C GLY A 62 -8.69 -8.63 -5.14
N GLY A 63 -7.57 -7.91 -5.02
CA GLY A 63 -6.23 -8.50 -4.95
C GLY A 63 -5.50 -8.74 -6.27
N TYR A 64 -5.31 -7.72 -7.12
CA TYR A 64 -4.71 -7.91 -8.46
C TYR A 64 -3.34 -7.24 -8.71
N ASP A 65 -2.66 -6.74 -7.68
CA ASP A 65 -1.39 -6.01 -7.86
C ASP A 65 -0.27 -6.86 -8.51
N GLU A 66 -0.30 -8.19 -8.31
CA GLU A 66 0.69 -9.08 -8.91
C GLU A 66 0.38 -9.53 -10.34
N GLN A 67 -0.87 -9.40 -10.83
CA GLN A 67 -1.21 -9.78 -12.22
C GLN A 67 -0.55 -8.86 -13.25
N LEU A 68 -0.30 -7.60 -12.92
CA LEU A 68 0.38 -6.67 -13.82
C LEU A 68 1.84 -7.06 -14.08
N SER A 69 2.48 -7.70 -13.10
CA SER A 69 3.85 -8.21 -13.24
C SER A 69 3.94 -9.48 -14.10
N ALA A 70 2.89 -10.31 -14.11
CA ALA A 70 2.85 -11.56 -14.86
C ALA A 70 2.50 -11.38 -16.35
N GLY A 71 1.75 -10.33 -16.70
CA GLY A 71 1.33 -10.06 -18.09
C GLY A 71 2.44 -9.57 -19.02
N LEU A 72 3.58 -9.15 -18.51
CA LEU A 72 4.68 -8.60 -19.29
C LEU A 72 5.77 -9.61 -19.65
N ARG A 73 5.77 -10.82 -19.09
CA ARG A 73 6.70 -11.90 -19.48
C ARG A 73 6.12 -13.29 -19.29
N GLN A 74 5.37 -13.80 -20.26
CA GLN A 74 5.40 -15.23 -20.55
C GLN A 74 6.63 -15.52 -21.42
N SER A 75 7.76 -15.76 -20.78
CA SER A 75 8.86 -16.49 -21.42
C SER A 75 9.82 -17.02 -20.36
N SER A 76 10.02 -18.33 -20.49
CA SER A 76 11.07 -19.14 -19.86
C SER A 76 10.90 -19.56 -18.39
N LEU A 77 10.41 -20.78 -18.26
CA LEU A 77 10.86 -21.73 -17.24
C LEU A 77 12.39 -21.86 -17.37
N SER A 78 13.14 -21.12 -16.60
CA SER A 78 14.59 -21.32 -16.50
C SER A 78 14.88 -22.32 -15.39
N THR A 79 15.52 -23.40 -15.77
CA THR A 79 16.15 -24.45 -14.98
C THR A 79 16.92 -23.89 -13.79
N PRO A 80 16.90 -24.53 -12.61
CA PRO A 80 17.67 -24.07 -11.47
C PRO A 80 19.17 -24.23 -11.75
N CYS A 81 19.91 -23.14 -11.72
CA CYS A 81 21.37 -23.16 -11.70
C CYS A 81 21.83 -23.45 -10.28
N SER A 82 22.42 -24.63 -10.09
CA SER A 82 23.03 -25.04 -8.84
C SER A 82 24.37 -24.35 -8.63
N THR A 83 24.46 -23.43 -7.68
CA THR A 83 25.70 -23.16 -6.94
C THR A 83 25.35 -22.95 -5.48
N ALA A 84 25.80 -23.86 -4.63
CA ALA A 84 25.72 -23.79 -3.19
C ALA A 84 26.58 -22.61 -2.72
N ASP A 85 25.98 -21.60 -2.11
CA ASP A 85 26.47 -20.68 -1.10
C ASP A 85 25.77 -19.31 -1.05
N GLN A 86 24.61 -19.15 -1.68
CA GLN A 86 23.78 -17.95 -1.46
C GLN A 86 22.35 -18.41 -1.24
N GLN A 87 21.93 -18.49 0.01
CA GLN A 87 20.52 -18.63 0.38
C GLN A 87 19.79 -17.31 0.10
N VAL A 88 19.69 -16.93 -1.17
CA VAL A 88 18.60 -16.06 -1.61
C VAL A 88 17.35 -16.90 -1.41
N ILE A 89 16.40 -16.40 -0.62
CA ILE A 89 15.13 -17.06 -0.36
C ILE A 89 14.53 -17.42 -1.71
N ASP A 90 14.57 -18.69 -2.08
CA ASP A 90 14.10 -19.18 -3.38
C ASP A 90 12.60 -19.46 -3.35
N LEU A 91 11.86 -18.46 -2.84
CA LEU A 91 10.40 -18.47 -2.94
C LEU A 91 10.00 -18.31 -4.40
N PRO A 92 9.08 -19.13 -4.90
CA PRO A 92 8.57 -18.93 -6.25
C PRO A 92 7.98 -17.52 -6.40
N ALA A 93 8.02 -16.99 -7.60
CA ALA A 93 7.33 -15.75 -7.94
C ALA A 93 5.90 -16.08 -8.41
N GLY A 94 4.96 -15.18 -8.17
CA GLY A 94 3.62 -15.28 -8.71
C GLY A 94 2.51 -14.92 -7.73
N LEU A 95 1.32 -14.77 -8.29
CA LEU A 95 0.13 -14.26 -7.63
C LEU A 95 -0.25 -15.03 -6.35
N ALA A 96 -0.14 -16.36 -6.39
CA ALA A 96 -0.48 -17.21 -5.24
C ALA A 96 0.48 -16.97 -4.07
N VAL A 97 1.77 -16.74 -4.35
CA VAL A 97 2.77 -16.43 -3.32
C VAL A 97 2.48 -15.07 -2.69
N GLY A 98 2.24 -14.05 -3.52
CA GLY A 98 1.91 -12.72 -3.04
C GLY A 98 0.69 -12.73 -2.13
N ARG A 99 -0.41 -13.32 -2.58
CA ARG A 99 -1.62 -13.45 -1.75
C ARG A 99 -1.33 -14.09 -0.39
N THR A 100 -0.64 -15.23 -0.36
CA THR A 100 -0.31 -15.90 0.89
C THR A 100 0.60 -15.03 1.78
N VAL A 101 1.53 -14.29 1.19
CA VAL A 101 2.39 -13.35 1.93
C VAL A 101 1.55 -12.25 2.58
N HIS A 102 0.61 -11.64 1.86
CA HIS A 102 -0.31 -10.64 2.42
C HIS A 102 -1.17 -11.23 3.54
N GLU A 103 -1.79 -12.41 3.33
CA GLU A 103 -2.58 -13.11 4.36
C GLU A 103 -1.77 -13.43 5.62
N ILE A 104 -0.46 -13.66 5.50
CA ILE A 104 0.45 -13.86 6.64
C ILE A 104 0.66 -12.55 7.38
N PHE A 105 1.00 -11.45 6.70
CA PHE A 105 1.20 -10.15 7.33
C PHE A 105 -0.06 -9.58 7.97
N GLU A 106 -1.24 -9.91 7.43
CA GLU A 106 -2.52 -9.53 8.00
C GLU A 106 -2.77 -10.17 9.37
N GLU A 107 -2.34 -11.44 9.56
CA GLU A 107 -2.71 -12.23 10.74
C GLU A 107 -1.62 -12.29 11.81
N VAL A 108 -0.35 -12.10 11.45
CA VAL A 108 0.76 -12.20 12.41
C VAL A 108 0.68 -11.08 13.45
N ASP A 109 0.67 -11.47 14.74
CA ASP A 109 0.96 -10.53 15.82
C ASP A 109 2.46 -10.24 15.84
N ALA A 110 2.85 -9.11 15.27
CA ALA A 110 4.23 -8.71 15.12
C ALA A 110 4.95 -8.45 16.46
N THR A 111 4.19 -8.33 17.58
CA THR A 111 4.73 -8.11 18.93
C THR A 111 4.80 -9.38 19.77
N ALA A 112 4.41 -10.53 19.21
CA ALA A 112 4.42 -11.79 19.93
C ALA A 112 5.83 -12.20 20.38
N VAL A 113 5.90 -12.84 21.54
CA VAL A 113 7.17 -13.33 22.10
C VAL A 113 7.05 -14.83 22.40
N PRO A 114 7.81 -15.70 21.72
CA PRO A 114 8.77 -15.39 20.63
C PRO A 114 8.07 -15.14 19.29
N LEU A 115 8.50 -14.11 18.57
CA LEU A 115 7.94 -13.71 17.28
C LEU A 115 8.00 -14.83 16.23
N GLU A 116 9.11 -15.56 16.18
CA GLU A 116 9.30 -16.65 15.22
C GLU A 116 8.25 -17.75 15.38
N ALA A 117 7.87 -18.11 16.61
CA ALA A 117 6.85 -19.12 16.86
C ALA A 117 5.46 -18.68 16.36
N GLU A 118 5.12 -17.41 16.51
CA GLU A 118 3.89 -16.84 15.98
C GLU A 118 3.89 -16.86 14.45
N ILE A 119 4.97 -16.41 13.82
CA ILE A 119 5.12 -16.47 12.36
C ILE A 119 4.94 -17.90 11.85
N GLN A 120 5.61 -18.88 12.48
CA GLN A 120 5.49 -20.30 12.11
C GLN A 120 4.06 -20.82 12.27
N ARG A 121 3.36 -20.41 13.32
CA ARG A 121 1.94 -20.75 13.54
C ARG A 121 1.08 -20.29 12.37
N VAL A 122 1.16 -19.01 12.02
CA VAL A 122 0.36 -18.42 10.94
C VAL A 122 0.73 -19.03 9.59
N ILE A 123 2.02 -19.18 9.29
CA ILE A 123 2.47 -19.81 8.04
C ILE A 123 1.96 -21.23 7.91
N LYS A 124 2.00 -22.03 8.98
CA LYS A 124 1.49 -23.40 8.99
C LYS A 124 0.02 -23.42 8.62
N GLU A 125 -0.76 -22.48 9.15
CA GLU A 125 -2.19 -22.36 8.89
C GLU A 125 -2.47 -21.96 7.43
N LYS A 126 -1.83 -20.89 6.94
CA LYS A 126 -2.03 -20.39 5.57
C LYS A 126 -1.47 -21.30 4.48
N THR A 127 -0.50 -22.16 4.80
CA THR A 127 0.15 -23.06 3.81
C THR A 127 -0.25 -24.54 3.96
N SER A 128 -1.27 -24.86 4.75
CA SER A 128 -1.68 -26.23 5.04
C SER A 128 -2.06 -27.04 3.78
N ASN A 129 -2.58 -26.38 2.76
CA ASN A 129 -3.18 -27.02 1.56
C ASN A 129 -2.50 -26.63 0.23
N GLY A 130 -1.21 -26.26 0.21
CA GLY A 130 -0.59 -25.73 -1.01
C GLY A 130 0.89 -26.06 -1.21
N ILE A 131 1.36 -25.74 -2.41
CA ILE A 131 2.78 -25.87 -2.83
C ILE A 131 3.71 -25.12 -1.88
N LEU A 132 3.24 -24.04 -1.27
CA LEU A 132 4.02 -23.20 -0.34
C LEU A 132 4.37 -23.92 0.98
N GLY A 133 3.77 -25.06 1.27
CA GLY A 133 4.15 -25.88 2.42
C GLY A 133 5.62 -26.31 2.42
N HIS A 134 6.26 -26.41 1.26
CA HIS A 134 7.69 -26.72 1.12
C HIS A 134 8.61 -25.52 1.42
N TYR A 135 8.06 -24.30 1.44
CA TYR A 135 8.80 -23.04 1.60
C TYR A 135 8.58 -22.39 2.97
N ARG A 136 8.07 -23.13 3.97
CA ARG A 136 7.72 -22.56 5.28
C ARG A 136 8.89 -21.89 5.97
N GLU A 137 10.07 -22.51 5.94
CA GLU A 137 11.27 -21.94 6.54
C GLU A 137 11.67 -20.63 5.85
N ASN A 138 11.65 -20.62 4.52
CA ASN A 138 11.95 -19.43 3.72
C ASN A 138 10.92 -18.30 3.98
N LEU A 139 9.62 -18.65 4.08
CA LEU A 139 8.58 -17.71 4.44
C LEU A 139 8.77 -17.17 5.86
N THR A 140 9.09 -18.03 6.83
CA THR A 140 9.36 -17.62 8.22
C THR A 140 10.52 -16.63 8.28
N THR A 141 11.62 -16.92 7.61
CA THR A 141 12.78 -16.03 7.53
C THR A 141 12.39 -14.69 6.90
N MET A 142 11.74 -14.71 5.74
CA MET A 142 11.34 -13.48 5.02
C MET A 142 10.39 -12.61 5.85
N VAL A 143 9.39 -13.20 6.48
CA VAL A 143 8.42 -12.45 7.29
C VAL A 143 9.12 -11.88 8.54
N HIS A 144 9.92 -12.69 9.22
CA HIS A 144 10.69 -12.24 10.38
C HIS A 144 11.65 -11.09 10.02
N GLU A 145 12.42 -11.25 8.95
CA GLU A 145 13.34 -10.22 8.45
C GLU A 145 12.58 -8.94 8.07
N THR A 146 11.42 -9.05 7.41
CA THR A 146 10.59 -7.88 7.06
C THR A 146 10.11 -7.16 8.30
N LEU A 147 9.56 -7.88 9.27
CA LEU A 147 9.01 -7.28 10.50
C LEU A 147 10.08 -6.61 11.37
N THR A 148 11.31 -7.15 11.37
CA THR A 148 12.41 -6.66 12.21
C THR A 148 13.38 -5.73 11.49
N THR A 149 13.11 -5.38 10.22
CA THR A 149 13.90 -4.38 9.49
C THR A 149 13.54 -2.97 9.95
N PRO A 150 14.49 -2.16 10.44
CA PRO A 150 14.26 -0.74 10.67
C PRO A 150 13.85 -0.05 9.37
N LEU A 151 12.76 0.73 9.39
CA LEU A 151 12.22 1.33 8.18
C LEU A 151 13.09 2.48 7.62
N GLY A 152 13.92 3.09 8.46
CA GLY A 152 14.79 4.19 8.05
C GLY A 152 14.04 5.47 7.67
N GLY A 153 14.74 6.43 7.11
CA GLY A 153 14.16 7.66 6.57
C GLY A 153 13.22 8.35 7.54
N LEU A 154 11.95 8.47 7.15
CA LEU A 154 10.88 9.13 7.94
C LEU A 154 10.59 8.43 9.28
N PHE A 155 10.95 7.17 9.41
CA PHE A 155 10.55 6.29 10.51
C PHE A 155 11.72 5.91 11.42
N GLY A 156 12.96 6.27 11.05
CA GLY A 156 14.16 5.98 11.84
C GLY A 156 14.35 4.48 12.09
N ASP A 157 14.59 4.13 13.34
CA ASP A 157 14.81 2.73 13.74
C ASP A 157 13.52 1.96 14.03
N TYR A 158 12.36 2.55 13.75
CA TYR A 158 11.07 1.89 13.94
C TYR A 158 10.94 0.68 13.02
N CYS A 159 10.54 -0.45 13.60
CA CYS A 159 10.27 -1.70 12.90
C CYS A 159 8.78 -2.01 12.93
N LEU A 160 8.29 -2.79 11.97
CA LEU A 160 6.88 -3.23 11.98
C LEU A 160 6.59 -4.10 13.20
N SER A 161 7.59 -4.81 13.74
CA SER A 161 7.49 -5.56 15.01
C SER A 161 7.27 -4.68 16.24
N ASP A 162 7.44 -3.37 16.13
CA ASP A 162 7.13 -2.44 17.23
C ASP A 162 5.64 -2.06 17.28
N THR A 163 4.86 -2.49 16.27
CA THR A 163 3.44 -2.16 16.14
C THR A 163 2.57 -3.22 16.80
N PRO A 164 1.95 -2.94 17.96
CA PRO A 164 1.02 -3.90 18.55
C PRO A 164 -0.25 -4.00 17.69
N PRO A 165 -0.96 -5.15 17.73
CA PRO A 165 -2.19 -5.37 16.96
C PRO A 165 -3.26 -4.30 17.21
N SER A 166 -3.28 -3.72 18.41
CA SER A 166 -4.18 -2.62 18.76
C SER A 166 -3.86 -1.30 18.03
N GLN A 167 -2.69 -1.17 17.45
CA GLN A 167 -2.24 -0.01 16.66
C GLN A 167 -2.06 -0.35 15.17
N SER A 168 -2.49 -1.52 14.74
CA SER A 168 -2.48 -1.96 13.35
C SER A 168 -3.91 -2.13 12.83
N LEU A 169 -4.16 -1.61 11.66
CA LEU A 169 -5.38 -1.84 10.88
C LEU A 169 -4.96 -2.55 9.58
N PRO A 170 -4.91 -3.89 9.58
CA PRO A 170 -4.63 -4.65 8.39
C PRO A 170 -5.84 -4.62 7.44
N GLU A 171 -5.58 -4.78 6.16
CA GLU A 171 -6.58 -4.82 5.08
C GLU A 171 -7.67 -3.73 5.22
N MET A 172 -7.24 -2.46 5.22
CA MET A 172 -8.20 -1.36 5.26
C MET A 172 -8.92 -1.23 3.92
N ASP A 173 -10.07 -1.86 3.81
CA ASP A 173 -10.96 -1.70 2.65
C ASP A 173 -11.53 -0.28 2.58
N PHE A 174 -11.59 0.27 1.37
CA PHE A 174 -12.23 1.54 1.13
C PHE A 174 -13.09 1.54 -0.12
N GLU A 175 -14.17 2.29 -0.05
CA GLU A 175 -14.99 2.68 -1.19
C GLU A 175 -15.08 4.21 -1.22
N MET A 176 -14.60 4.81 -2.31
CA MET A 176 -14.52 6.26 -2.45
C MET A 176 -15.27 6.72 -3.69
N GLY A 177 -16.32 7.53 -3.51
CA GLY A 177 -17.01 8.17 -4.61
C GLY A 177 -16.08 9.11 -5.37
N LEU A 178 -16.01 8.93 -6.68
CA LEU A 178 -15.33 9.83 -7.60
C LEU A 178 -16.39 10.78 -8.20
N GLY A 179 -16.12 12.07 -8.07
CA GLY A 179 -17.11 13.15 -8.29
C GLY A 179 -17.96 13.04 -9.55
N GLY A 180 -19.16 13.50 -9.36
CA GLY A 180 -20.40 13.40 -10.11
C GLY A 180 -20.35 13.25 -11.63
N GLN A 181 -21.45 12.74 -12.17
CA GLN A 181 -21.72 12.38 -13.56
C GLN A 181 -21.36 13.43 -14.65
N LEU A 182 -20.85 14.60 -14.28
CA LEU A 182 -20.64 15.74 -15.17
C LEU A 182 -19.19 16.19 -15.36
N LYS A 183 -18.22 15.61 -14.64
CA LYS A 183 -16.82 16.02 -14.78
C LYS A 183 -15.94 14.83 -15.17
N ASN A 184 -15.37 14.91 -16.37
CA ASN A 184 -14.38 13.97 -16.88
C ASN A 184 -13.05 14.14 -16.09
N ILE A 185 -13.01 13.64 -14.85
CA ILE A 185 -11.74 13.55 -14.11
C ILE A 185 -10.89 12.52 -14.83
N LYS A 186 -9.63 12.84 -15.07
CA LYS A 186 -8.66 11.95 -15.72
C LYS A 186 -7.48 11.68 -14.79
N VAL A 187 -6.81 10.55 -14.98
CA VAL A 187 -5.57 10.24 -14.24
C VAL A 187 -4.50 11.32 -14.49
N THR A 188 -4.47 11.91 -15.69
CA THR A 188 -3.59 13.04 -15.99
C THR A 188 -3.81 14.25 -15.09
N SER A 189 -5.02 14.44 -14.55
CA SER A 189 -5.29 15.52 -13.58
C SER A 189 -4.62 15.24 -12.22
N ILE A 190 -4.54 13.96 -11.80
CA ILE A 190 -3.77 13.55 -10.62
C ILE A 190 -2.28 13.86 -10.85
N GLY A 191 -1.75 13.54 -12.03
CA GLY A 191 -0.38 13.85 -12.41
C GLY A 191 -0.06 15.35 -12.37
N LYS A 192 -0.97 16.21 -12.85
CA LYS A 192 -0.82 17.65 -12.82
C LYS A 192 -0.75 18.20 -11.40
N ILE A 193 -1.61 17.71 -10.50
CA ILE A 193 -1.57 18.09 -9.09
C ILE A 193 -0.24 17.62 -8.47
N LEU A 194 0.12 16.34 -8.62
CA LEU A 194 1.37 15.84 -8.08
C LEU A 194 2.56 16.70 -8.53
N ARG A 195 2.65 17.05 -9.81
CA ARG A 195 3.71 17.89 -10.37
C ARG A 195 3.78 19.29 -9.76
N GLN A 196 2.64 19.85 -9.33
CA GLN A 196 2.62 21.17 -8.67
C GLN A 196 3.17 21.12 -7.24
N TYR A 197 3.04 19.98 -6.58
CA TYR A 197 3.39 19.80 -5.17
C TYR A 197 4.80 19.25 -4.95
N VAL A 198 5.27 18.35 -5.83
CA VAL A 198 6.59 17.72 -5.65
C VAL A 198 7.70 18.64 -6.20
N ARG A 199 8.84 18.65 -5.49
CA ARG A 199 10.06 19.34 -5.95
C ARG A 199 10.81 18.44 -6.94
N PRO A 200 11.73 18.98 -7.76
CA PRO A 200 12.53 18.20 -8.71
C PRO A 200 13.33 17.04 -8.07
N GLU A 201 13.73 17.20 -6.81
CA GLU A 201 14.51 16.23 -6.05
C GLU A 201 13.64 15.16 -5.38
N ASP A 202 12.33 15.30 -5.45
CA ASP A 202 11.40 14.32 -4.87
C ASP A 202 11.44 12.99 -5.65
N ALA A 203 11.41 11.89 -4.93
CA ALA A 203 11.43 10.55 -5.53
C ALA A 203 10.29 10.31 -6.53
N LEU A 204 9.17 11.03 -6.40
CA LEU A 204 8.02 10.94 -7.29
C LEU A 204 7.97 12.01 -8.39
N ALA A 205 8.94 12.93 -8.47
CA ALA A 205 8.96 13.99 -9.48
C ALA A 205 8.90 13.44 -10.92
N ARG A 206 9.73 12.42 -11.22
CA ARG A 206 9.71 11.74 -12.52
C ARG A 206 8.34 11.08 -12.80
N TYR A 207 7.72 10.54 -11.78
CA TYR A 207 6.42 9.89 -11.94
C TYR A 207 5.28 10.88 -12.21
N ALA A 208 5.35 12.07 -11.64
CA ALA A 208 4.41 13.15 -11.93
C ALA A 208 4.38 13.49 -13.43
N GLU A 209 5.55 13.55 -14.09
CA GLU A 209 5.64 13.78 -15.54
C GLU A 209 5.05 12.59 -16.33
N ILE A 210 5.31 11.37 -15.90
CA ILE A 210 4.76 10.17 -16.54
C ILE A 210 3.21 10.18 -16.47
N LEU A 211 2.63 10.53 -15.32
CA LEU A 211 1.18 10.62 -15.16
C LEU A 211 0.56 11.73 -16.00
N CYS A 212 1.27 12.79 -16.35
CA CYS A 212 0.81 13.82 -17.24
C CYS A 212 0.78 13.39 -18.72
N GLY A 213 1.41 12.25 -19.04
CA GLY A 213 1.53 11.75 -20.41
C GLY A 213 0.22 11.21 -20.99
N PRO A 214 0.11 11.13 -22.32
CA PRO A 214 -1.13 10.72 -23.02
C PRO A 214 -1.58 9.30 -22.68
N ALA A 215 -0.67 8.41 -22.27
CA ALA A 215 -1.00 7.05 -21.83
C ALA A 215 -1.88 7.02 -20.57
N PHE A 216 -1.97 8.12 -19.84
CA PHE A 216 -2.80 8.28 -18.64
C PHE A 216 -4.00 9.22 -18.86
N ASP A 217 -4.36 9.50 -20.12
CA ASP A 217 -5.59 10.24 -20.45
C ASP A 217 -6.84 9.35 -20.23
N ILE A 218 -6.86 8.67 -19.10
CA ILE A 218 -7.86 7.67 -18.69
C ILE A 218 -8.90 8.37 -17.83
N PRO A 219 -10.19 8.36 -18.23
CA PRO A 219 -11.23 8.92 -17.40
C PRO A 219 -11.47 8.07 -16.15
N VAL A 220 -11.56 8.73 -15.01
CA VAL A 220 -11.90 8.11 -13.73
C VAL A 220 -13.23 8.67 -13.23
N GLY A 221 -14.10 7.79 -12.73
CA GLY A 221 -15.42 8.19 -12.26
C GLY A 221 -16.18 7.01 -11.67
N GLY A 222 -17.25 7.29 -10.93
CA GLY A 222 -18.05 6.27 -10.27
C GLY A 222 -17.54 5.97 -8.86
N LEU A 223 -17.22 4.73 -8.55
CA LEU A 223 -16.79 4.28 -7.24
C LEU A 223 -15.39 3.66 -7.34
N LEU A 224 -14.42 4.27 -6.66
CA LEU A 224 -13.09 3.70 -6.51
C LEU A 224 -13.08 2.78 -5.29
N THR A 225 -12.71 1.53 -5.50
CA THR A 225 -12.59 0.51 -4.46
C THR A 225 -11.16 0.03 -4.36
N GLY A 226 -10.70 -0.29 -3.16
CA GLY A 226 -9.37 -0.84 -2.92
C GLY A 226 -9.21 -1.31 -1.49
N SER A 227 -8.12 -2.00 -1.23
CA SER A 227 -7.67 -2.35 0.11
C SER A 227 -6.25 -1.84 0.31
N VAL A 228 -5.98 -1.25 1.46
CA VAL A 228 -4.64 -0.87 1.92
C VAL A 228 -4.14 -2.00 2.81
N ASP A 229 -2.99 -2.58 2.51
CA ASP A 229 -2.48 -3.76 3.22
C ASP A 229 -2.39 -3.54 4.73
N ALA A 230 -1.84 -2.39 5.16
CA ALA A 230 -1.86 -2.00 6.56
C ALA A 230 -1.80 -0.48 6.75
N VAL A 231 -2.51 -0.02 7.79
CA VAL A 231 -2.30 1.31 8.37
C VAL A 231 -1.89 1.11 9.81
N PHE A 232 -0.76 1.66 10.22
CA PHE A 232 -0.26 1.48 11.58
C PHE A 232 0.02 2.81 12.29
N GLY A 233 -0.19 2.79 13.60
CA GLY A 233 0.07 3.91 14.49
C GLY A 233 1.54 3.97 14.89
N LEU A 234 2.12 5.16 14.83
CA LEU A 234 3.50 5.44 15.22
C LEU A 234 3.59 5.92 16.66
N PRO A 235 4.76 5.77 17.31
CA PRO A 235 4.99 6.33 18.65
C PRO A 235 4.67 7.82 18.74
N GLY A 236 4.11 8.24 19.88
CA GLY A 236 3.69 9.61 20.10
C GLY A 236 2.34 9.98 19.46
N SER A 237 1.59 9.00 18.98
CA SER A 237 0.20 9.18 18.55
C SER A 237 -0.68 9.62 19.72
N GLN A 238 -1.56 10.59 19.47
CA GLN A 238 -2.59 11.04 20.40
C GLN A 238 -3.97 10.67 19.86
N SER A 239 -4.96 10.53 20.71
CA SER A 239 -6.30 10.07 20.30
C SER A 239 -7.02 11.03 19.38
N ASP A 240 -6.74 12.31 19.47
CA ASP A 240 -7.30 13.41 18.68
C ASP A 240 -6.40 13.85 17.52
N ASN A 241 -5.11 13.46 17.55
CA ASN A 241 -4.14 13.73 16.49
C ASN A 241 -3.19 12.53 16.32
N PRO A 242 -3.66 11.41 15.72
CA PRO A 242 -2.85 10.20 15.55
C PRO A 242 -1.73 10.41 14.54
N ARG A 243 -0.62 9.72 14.75
CA ARG A 243 0.47 9.62 13.78
C ARG A 243 0.36 8.27 13.09
N LEU A 244 0.00 8.28 11.81
CA LEU A 244 -0.30 7.08 11.04
C LEU A 244 0.65 6.93 9.86
N ALA A 245 0.96 5.70 9.52
CA ALA A 245 1.64 5.36 8.28
C ALA A 245 0.85 4.31 7.50
N ILE A 246 0.87 4.43 6.18
CA ILE A 246 0.39 3.41 5.25
C ILE A 246 1.55 2.48 4.96
N CYS A 247 1.32 1.17 5.01
CA CYS A 247 2.28 0.16 4.56
C CYS A 247 1.66 -0.71 3.47
N ASP A 248 2.46 -1.00 2.48
CA ASP A 248 2.12 -1.89 1.38
C ASP A 248 3.26 -2.91 1.19
N TYR A 249 2.93 -4.21 1.25
CA TYR A 249 3.90 -5.30 1.18
C TYR A 249 4.08 -5.75 -0.27
N LYS A 250 5.31 -5.76 -0.75
CA LYS A 250 5.64 -6.20 -2.11
C LYS A 250 6.54 -7.43 -2.09
N SER A 251 6.03 -8.55 -2.56
CA SER A 251 6.77 -9.81 -2.68
C SER A 251 7.43 -9.99 -4.04
N ASN A 252 7.43 -8.96 -4.89
CA ASN A 252 8.01 -8.97 -6.23
C ASN A 252 9.48 -9.37 -6.21
N ARG A 253 9.85 -10.26 -7.14
CA ARG A 253 11.27 -10.51 -7.45
C ARG A 253 11.75 -9.44 -8.42
N LEU A 254 12.53 -8.50 -7.92
CA LEU A 254 13.18 -7.52 -8.77
C LEU A 254 14.43 -8.12 -9.41
N HIS A 255 14.67 -7.78 -10.67
CA HIS A 255 15.82 -8.24 -11.43
C HIS A 255 16.69 -7.05 -11.81
N SER A 256 17.99 -7.19 -11.62
CA SER A 256 18.99 -6.24 -12.11
C SER A 256 19.88 -6.92 -13.13
N HIS A 257 19.88 -6.43 -14.35
CA HIS A 257 20.84 -6.88 -15.36
C HIS A 257 22.26 -6.48 -14.95
N GLY A 258 23.19 -7.44 -15.01
CA GLY A 258 24.61 -7.18 -14.74
C GLY A 258 24.99 -7.11 -13.26
N VAL A 259 24.12 -7.50 -12.34
CA VAL A 259 24.38 -7.53 -10.91
C VAL A 259 24.47 -8.97 -10.43
N SER A 260 25.56 -9.31 -9.74
CA SER A 260 25.81 -10.65 -9.20
C SER A 260 25.06 -10.92 -7.88
N ASP A 261 24.82 -9.87 -7.08
CA ASP A 261 24.11 -9.97 -5.81
C ASP A 261 22.63 -9.59 -6.01
N PRO A 262 21.69 -10.54 -5.83
CA PRO A 262 20.26 -10.28 -5.97
C PRO A 262 19.75 -9.18 -5.05
N LEU A 263 20.38 -8.93 -3.90
CA LEU A 263 19.97 -7.91 -2.95
C LEU A 263 20.16 -6.50 -3.50
N GLN A 264 21.14 -6.29 -4.38
CA GLN A 264 21.36 -5.01 -5.06
C GLN A 264 20.17 -4.59 -5.97
N ALA A 265 19.28 -5.51 -6.36
CA ALA A 265 18.06 -5.16 -7.06
C ALA A 265 17.09 -4.36 -6.19
N TYR A 266 17.26 -4.38 -4.88
CA TYR A 266 16.44 -3.68 -3.89
C TYR A 266 17.12 -2.45 -3.29
N GLU A 267 18.21 -2.01 -3.89
CA GLU A 267 18.86 -0.74 -3.57
C GLU A 267 17.88 0.44 -3.72
N PRO A 268 17.92 1.46 -2.83
CA PRO A 268 16.93 2.53 -2.81
C PRO A 268 16.67 3.24 -4.15
N GLU A 269 17.71 3.53 -4.94
CA GLU A 269 17.54 4.13 -6.27
C GLU A 269 16.80 3.20 -7.24
N ARG A 270 17.10 1.90 -7.19
CA ARG A 270 16.43 0.89 -8.01
C ARG A 270 14.99 0.64 -7.57
N LEU A 271 14.70 0.82 -6.28
CA LEU A 271 13.32 0.79 -5.79
C LEU A 271 12.48 1.91 -6.39
N ILE A 272 13.05 3.11 -6.58
CA ILE A 272 12.34 4.21 -7.27
C ILE A 272 11.97 3.78 -8.70
N ASP A 273 12.88 3.14 -9.43
CA ASP A 273 12.58 2.61 -10.76
C ASP A 273 11.51 1.51 -10.72
N ALA A 274 11.55 0.62 -9.74
CA ALA A 274 10.53 -0.41 -9.55
C ALA A 274 9.16 0.21 -9.22
N MET A 275 9.12 1.20 -8.31
CA MET A 275 7.93 1.96 -7.98
C MET A 275 7.29 2.57 -9.23
N VAL A 276 8.10 3.26 -10.04
CA VAL A 276 7.66 3.91 -11.28
C VAL A 276 7.19 2.89 -12.31
N GLY A 277 7.96 1.80 -12.49
CA GLY A 277 7.67 0.75 -13.48
C GLY A 277 6.37 -0.01 -13.22
N HIS A 278 6.02 -0.20 -11.96
CA HIS A 278 4.77 -0.87 -11.54
C HIS A 278 3.63 0.11 -11.22
N HIS A 279 3.83 1.40 -11.39
CA HIS A 279 2.86 2.45 -11.09
C HIS A 279 2.42 2.52 -9.62
N TYR A 280 3.20 1.97 -8.69
CA TYR A 280 2.88 2.02 -7.27
C TYR A 280 2.70 3.45 -6.70
N PRO A 281 3.37 4.51 -7.22
CA PRO A 281 3.05 5.85 -6.75
C PRO A 281 1.60 6.28 -7.01
N LEU A 282 0.95 5.83 -8.09
CA LEU A 282 -0.49 6.08 -8.28
C LEU A 282 -1.32 5.38 -7.21
N GLN A 283 -0.98 4.13 -6.86
CA GLN A 283 -1.59 3.41 -5.75
C GLN A 283 -1.44 4.19 -4.44
N ALA A 284 -0.22 4.64 -4.13
CA ALA A 284 0.09 5.45 -2.95
C ALA A 284 -0.78 6.72 -2.87
N LEU A 285 -0.94 7.44 -3.99
CA LEU A 285 -1.76 8.65 -4.06
C LEU A 285 -3.25 8.35 -3.79
N LEU A 286 -3.78 7.26 -4.32
CA LEU A 286 -5.16 6.85 -4.10
C LEU A 286 -5.39 6.39 -2.66
N TYR A 287 -4.47 5.60 -2.10
CA TYR A 287 -4.52 5.10 -0.73
C TYR A 287 -4.41 6.24 0.30
N GLY A 288 -3.45 7.14 0.12
CA GLY A 288 -3.30 8.32 0.98
C GLY A 288 -4.54 9.21 0.93
N THR A 289 -5.14 9.40 -0.26
CA THR A 289 -6.38 10.18 -0.38
C THR A 289 -7.56 9.49 0.31
N ALA A 290 -7.65 8.15 0.23
CA ALA A 290 -8.69 7.39 0.92
C ALA A 290 -8.55 7.52 2.45
N LEU A 291 -7.34 7.34 2.98
CA LEU A 291 -7.05 7.52 4.40
C LEU A 291 -7.31 8.97 4.84
N PHE A 292 -6.90 9.97 4.06
CA PHE A 292 -7.17 11.38 4.31
C PHE A 292 -8.67 11.66 4.46
N ARG A 293 -9.50 11.17 3.53
CA ARG A 293 -10.97 11.32 3.59
C ARG A 293 -11.56 10.61 4.80
N MET A 294 -11.08 9.42 5.11
CA MET A 294 -11.52 8.67 6.29
C MET A 294 -11.21 9.45 7.57
N LEU A 295 -10.00 10.00 7.71
CA LEU A 295 -9.61 10.80 8.88
C LEU A 295 -10.47 12.06 9.02
N ARG A 296 -10.69 12.80 7.93
CA ARG A 296 -11.59 13.97 7.94
C ARG A 296 -12.98 13.65 8.45
N TRP A 297 -13.50 12.49 8.07
CA TRP A 297 -14.82 12.06 8.48
C TRP A 297 -14.86 11.55 9.93
N ARG A 298 -13.83 10.77 10.33
CA ARG A 298 -13.81 10.11 11.66
C ARG A 298 -13.26 10.98 12.76
N LEU A 299 -12.35 11.86 12.43
CA LEU A 299 -11.63 12.75 13.35
C LEU A 299 -11.72 14.20 12.85
N PRO A 300 -12.90 14.83 12.88
CA PRO A 300 -13.10 16.16 12.29
C PRO A 300 -12.30 17.27 12.98
N GLN A 301 -11.73 17.01 14.17
CA GLN A 301 -10.90 17.94 14.92
C GLN A 301 -9.40 17.77 14.63
N ALA A 302 -8.99 16.66 14.01
CA ALA A 302 -7.62 16.41 13.62
C ALA A 302 -7.31 17.07 12.26
N ASP A 303 -6.04 17.40 12.06
CA ASP A 303 -5.52 17.73 10.73
C ASP A 303 -5.03 16.44 10.04
N PRO A 304 -5.74 15.93 9.02
CA PRO A 304 -5.35 14.68 8.37
C PRO A 304 -3.99 14.75 7.68
N ASP A 305 -3.54 15.91 7.18
CA ASP A 305 -2.22 16.08 6.58
C ASP A 305 -1.11 15.85 7.62
N GLN A 306 -1.33 16.26 8.87
CA GLN A 306 -0.39 16.03 9.96
C GLN A 306 -0.48 14.61 10.50
N CYS A 307 -1.67 13.98 10.43
CA CYS A 307 -1.87 12.61 10.88
C CYS A 307 -1.16 11.59 9.98
N ILE A 308 -1.11 11.80 8.67
CA ILE A 308 -0.45 10.89 7.72
C ILE A 308 1.04 11.22 7.65
N VAL A 309 1.83 10.52 8.47
CA VAL A 309 3.29 10.74 8.56
C VAL A 309 3.98 10.35 7.26
N GLY A 310 3.53 9.29 6.61
CA GLY A 310 4.10 8.82 5.35
C GLY A 310 3.57 7.49 4.89
N ILE A 311 4.13 7.03 3.79
CA ILE A 311 3.83 5.75 3.15
C ILE A 311 5.12 4.92 3.08
N VAL A 312 4.98 3.63 3.34
CA VAL A 312 6.03 2.62 3.26
C VAL A 312 5.67 1.59 2.20
N TYR A 313 6.56 1.31 1.27
CA TYR A 313 6.52 0.12 0.45
C TYR A 313 7.62 -0.82 0.92
N ALA A 314 7.22 -1.97 1.47
CA ALA A 314 8.10 -2.98 2.01
C ALA A 314 8.33 -4.09 0.96
N PHE A 315 9.44 -4.02 0.23
CA PHE A 315 9.85 -5.06 -0.71
C PHE A 315 10.50 -6.20 0.07
N THR A 316 9.68 -7.12 0.52
CA THR A 316 10.01 -8.16 1.51
C THR A 316 11.25 -9.00 1.18
N ARG A 317 11.54 -9.19 -0.11
CA ARG A 317 12.73 -9.94 -0.56
C ARG A 317 14.04 -9.16 -0.42
N GLY A 318 13.97 -7.84 -0.28
CA GLY A 318 15.12 -6.96 -0.11
C GLY A 318 15.44 -6.63 1.36
N MET A 319 14.60 -7.06 2.28
CA MET A 319 14.73 -6.77 3.71
C MET A 319 15.42 -7.92 4.44
N LYS A 320 16.38 -7.62 5.35
CA LYS A 320 17.24 -8.60 6.06
C LYS A 320 17.28 -8.31 7.55
N GLY A 321 16.18 -7.88 8.14
CA GLY A 321 16.12 -7.49 9.53
C GLY A 321 17.09 -6.35 9.82
N VAL A 322 17.71 -6.38 10.98
CA VAL A 322 18.72 -5.38 11.39
C VAL A 322 19.96 -5.37 10.48
N GLN A 323 20.21 -6.44 9.73
CA GLN A 323 21.34 -6.58 8.81
C GLN A 323 21.03 -6.02 7.41
N THR A 324 19.84 -5.49 7.19
CA THR A 324 19.46 -4.86 5.91
C THR A 324 20.47 -3.77 5.55
N PRO A 325 21.13 -3.85 4.37
CA PRO A 325 22.07 -2.83 3.95
C PRO A 325 21.43 -1.44 3.90
N ILE A 326 22.27 -0.44 4.08
CA ILE A 326 21.92 0.97 3.95
C ILE A 326 22.82 1.61 2.90
N ASP A 327 22.29 2.55 2.17
CA ASP A 327 23.07 3.35 1.23
C ASP A 327 23.77 4.54 1.93
N ASP A 328 24.53 5.32 1.16
CA ASP A 328 25.27 6.49 1.66
C ASP A 328 24.37 7.59 2.23
N GLN A 329 23.07 7.54 1.94
CA GLN A 329 22.06 8.49 2.45
C GLN A 329 21.31 7.92 3.68
N GLY A 330 21.68 6.73 4.16
CA GLY A 330 21.04 6.06 5.29
C GLY A 330 19.68 5.41 4.95
N ARG A 331 19.36 5.25 3.65
CA ARG A 331 18.14 4.57 3.21
C ARG A 331 18.35 3.05 3.19
N ARG A 332 17.35 2.30 3.63
CA ARG A 332 17.41 0.84 3.71
C ARG A 332 17.08 0.19 2.38
N TYR A 333 17.79 -0.88 2.03
CA TYR A 333 17.43 -1.76 0.92
C TYR A 333 16.05 -2.39 1.19
N GLY A 334 15.26 -2.59 0.14
CA GLY A 334 13.92 -3.15 0.27
C GLY A 334 12.87 -2.21 0.88
N VAL A 335 13.23 -1.02 1.34
CA VAL A 335 12.30 -0.08 1.96
C VAL A 335 12.22 1.21 1.15
N PHE A 336 11.06 1.49 0.59
CA PHE A 336 10.77 2.79 -0.01
C PHE A 336 9.84 3.57 0.93
N THR A 337 10.24 4.76 1.32
CA THR A 337 9.42 5.65 2.15
C THR A 337 9.19 6.98 1.45
N TRP A 338 7.98 7.51 1.58
CA TRP A 338 7.63 8.80 1.02
C TRP A 338 6.63 9.54 1.91
N ARG A 339 6.83 10.85 2.04
CA ARG A 339 5.90 11.76 2.70
C ARG A 339 5.32 12.72 1.67
N ALA A 340 4.00 12.78 1.60
CA ALA A 340 3.34 13.73 0.74
C ALA A 340 3.65 15.17 1.16
N PRO A 341 3.87 16.08 0.21
CA PRO A 341 3.89 17.51 0.51
C PRO A 341 2.58 17.96 1.14
N GLU A 342 2.67 18.94 2.02
CA GLU A 342 1.50 19.51 2.72
C GLU A 342 0.46 20.01 1.72
N GLY A 343 -0.81 19.71 1.98
CA GLY A 343 -1.94 20.07 1.14
C GLY A 343 -2.20 19.14 -0.04
N LEU A 344 -1.28 18.25 -0.39
CA LEU A 344 -1.46 17.34 -1.53
C LEU A 344 -2.70 16.45 -1.37
N TRP A 345 -2.92 15.88 -0.18
CA TRP A 345 -4.07 15.02 0.06
C TRP A 345 -5.39 15.77 -0.05
N GLN A 346 -5.43 17.01 0.43
CA GLN A 346 -6.61 17.86 0.33
C GLN A 346 -6.94 18.14 -1.14
N GLU A 347 -5.92 18.46 -1.95
CA GLU A 347 -6.13 18.80 -3.37
C GLU A 347 -6.55 17.59 -4.19
N LEU A 348 -5.93 16.43 -3.98
CA LEU A 348 -6.35 15.17 -4.59
C LEU A 348 -7.78 14.79 -4.15
N SER A 349 -8.11 15.01 -2.87
CA SER A 349 -9.46 14.76 -2.37
C SER A 349 -10.49 15.66 -3.05
N ASN A 350 -10.19 16.94 -3.27
CA ASN A 350 -11.05 17.89 -3.97
C ASN A 350 -11.22 17.48 -5.44
N LEU A 351 -10.11 17.20 -6.16
CA LEU A 351 -10.15 16.71 -7.53
C LEU A 351 -11.05 15.49 -7.66
N LEU A 352 -10.79 14.44 -6.85
CA LEU A 352 -11.52 13.19 -6.90
C LEU A 352 -12.98 13.32 -6.43
N ALA A 353 -13.33 14.35 -5.67
CA ALA A 353 -14.72 14.69 -5.34
C ALA A 353 -15.43 15.50 -6.44
N GLY A 354 -14.70 15.91 -7.49
CA GLY A 354 -15.23 16.77 -8.54
C GLY A 354 -15.51 18.21 -8.08
N LYS A 355 -14.88 18.66 -6.99
CA LYS A 355 -14.96 20.05 -6.54
C LYS A 355 -13.99 20.89 -7.37
N ASN A 356 -14.43 22.07 -7.83
CA ASN A 356 -13.55 23.06 -8.46
C ASN A 356 -12.97 23.98 -7.40
N GLU A 357 -11.83 24.62 -7.70
CA GLU A 357 -11.25 25.72 -6.91
C GLU A 357 -12.24 26.88 -6.64
N ALA A 358 -13.35 26.95 -7.39
CA ALA A 358 -14.38 27.99 -7.21
C ALA A 358 -15.40 27.68 -6.10
N ASP A 359 -15.35 26.49 -5.51
CA ASP A 359 -16.29 26.02 -4.47
C ASP A 359 -15.64 26.02 -3.06
N THR A 360 -14.47 26.62 -2.91
CA THR A 360 -13.76 26.88 -1.63
C THR A 360 -13.75 28.37 -1.34
#